data_a55dcc3dec33e16fd955a58de8068c70
#
_entry.id   a55dcc3dec33e16fd955a58de8068c70
#
_cell.length_a   1.000
_cell.length_b   1.000
_cell.length_c   1.000
_cell.angle_alpha   90.00
_cell.angle_beta   90.00
_cell.angle_gamma   90.00
#
_symmetry.space_group_name_H-M   'P 1'
#
loop_
_entity.id
_entity.type
_entity.pdbx_description
1 polymer ?
#
loop_
_entity_poly.entity_id
_entity_poly.type
_entity_poly.pdbx_seq_one_letter_code
_entity_poly.pdbx_strand_id
1 'polypeptide(L)'
;MLLACVPVPPPANILIDVGQIETRADGRCFANDTAPAVIETLRVQELESAAVRDASGAVTRPATFRTVIRQQIVRERAPIRFETVCPQNYTRDFVATLQRALTVRGFYAGPINGNLDAMTATAILVFQRETGPESVLLALETARQLGIVALDREALDKG
;
A
#
# COMPACT_ATOMS: atom_id res chain seq x y z
N MET A 1 12.26 30.63 -37.84
CA MET A 1 11.50 30.75 -36.58
C MET A 1 11.70 29.46 -35.82
N LEU A 2 12.66 29.42 -34.88
CA LEU A 2 12.95 28.23 -34.08
C LEU A 2 11.98 28.20 -32.89
N LEU A 3 11.06 27.26 -32.86
CA LEU A 3 10.25 26.98 -31.67
C LEU A 3 11.17 26.33 -30.62
N ALA A 4 11.53 27.08 -29.60
CA ALA A 4 12.19 26.55 -28.43
C ALA A 4 11.20 25.64 -27.67
N CYS A 5 11.45 24.32 -27.62
CA CYS A 5 10.81 23.44 -26.67
C CYS A 5 11.19 23.91 -25.26
N VAL A 6 10.27 24.53 -24.55
CA VAL A 6 10.44 24.84 -23.14
C VAL A 6 10.27 23.50 -22.39
N PRO A 7 11.30 23.04 -21.63
CA PRO A 7 11.11 21.84 -20.80
C PRO A 7 10.02 22.11 -19.77
N VAL A 8 9.03 21.24 -19.74
CA VAL A 8 7.98 21.27 -18.69
C VAL A 8 8.68 20.98 -17.34
N PRO A 9 8.59 21.89 -16.37
CA PRO A 9 9.19 21.64 -15.06
C PRO A 9 8.57 20.37 -14.43
N PRO A 10 9.38 19.56 -13.73
CA PRO A 10 8.85 18.40 -13.01
C PRO A 10 7.78 18.86 -12.02
N PRO A 11 6.75 18.03 -11.75
CA PRO A 11 5.69 18.41 -10.81
C PRO A 11 6.30 18.71 -9.44
N ALA A 12 6.14 19.93 -8.97
CA ALA A 12 6.52 20.31 -7.63
C ALA A 12 5.55 19.63 -6.64
N ASN A 13 6.01 18.68 -5.89
CA ASN A 13 5.44 17.86 -4.81
C ASN A 13 5.27 16.39 -5.16
N ILE A 14 6.39 15.70 -5.32
CA ILE A 14 6.45 14.26 -5.10
C ILE A 14 6.79 14.09 -3.61
N LEU A 15 5.77 13.85 -2.78
CA LEU A 15 5.94 13.54 -1.35
C LEU A 15 6.34 12.07 -1.12
N ILE A 16 6.50 11.30 -2.19
CA ILE A 16 6.97 9.93 -2.14
C ILE A 16 8.49 9.96 -2.31
N ASP A 17 9.19 9.33 -1.39
CA ASP A 17 10.65 9.16 -1.50
C ASP A 17 10.97 8.21 -2.67
N VAL A 18 11.14 8.79 -3.85
CA VAL A 18 11.58 8.08 -5.06
C VAL A 18 13.06 7.66 -4.99
N GLY A 19 13.79 8.06 -3.94
CA GLY A 19 15.18 7.65 -3.70
C GLY A 19 15.35 6.15 -3.45
N GLN A 20 14.25 5.43 -3.20
CA GLN A 20 14.22 3.97 -3.05
C GLN A 20 14.02 3.23 -4.39
N ILE A 21 13.97 3.95 -5.51
CA ILE A 21 13.82 3.36 -6.84
C ILE A 21 15.19 3.26 -7.51
N GLU A 22 15.59 2.03 -7.79
CA GLU A 22 16.80 1.68 -8.55
C GLU A 22 16.46 1.55 -10.03
N THR A 23 17.11 2.32 -10.89
CA THR A 23 17.01 2.16 -12.34
C THR A 23 18.14 1.29 -12.83
N ARG A 24 17.85 0.18 -13.51
CA ARG A 24 18.82 -0.73 -14.09
C ARG A 24 19.29 -0.27 -15.46
N ALA A 25 20.40 -0.86 -15.92
CA ALA A 25 20.98 -0.58 -17.23
C ALA A 25 20.05 -0.94 -18.40
N ASP A 26 19.13 -1.88 -18.19
CA ASP A 26 18.09 -2.27 -19.16
C ASP A 26 16.87 -1.29 -19.18
N GLY A 27 16.92 -0.21 -18.39
CA GLY A 27 15.86 0.80 -18.30
C GLY A 27 14.69 0.44 -17.37
N ARG A 28 14.73 -0.74 -16.73
CA ARG A 28 13.70 -1.16 -15.77
C ARG A 28 13.94 -0.53 -14.41
N CYS A 29 12.88 -0.21 -13.71
CA CYS A 29 12.93 0.41 -12.40
C CYS A 29 12.37 -0.53 -11.33
N PHE A 30 13.12 -0.65 -10.22
CA PHE A 30 12.76 -1.51 -9.09
C PHE A 30 12.67 -0.69 -7.82
N ALA A 31 11.58 -0.83 -7.10
CA ALA A 31 11.41 -0.26 -5.77
C ALA A 31 11.95 -1.24 -4.73
N ASN A 32 12.69 -0.70 -3.76
CA ASN A 32 13.05 -1.39 -2.52
C ASN A 32 12.29 -0.68 -1.40
N ASP A 33 11.33 -1.37 -0.79
CA ASP A 33 10.45 -0.81 0.23
C ASP A 33 10.29 -1.79 1.39
N THR A 34 9.58 -1.38 2.42
CA THR A 34 9.29 -2.21 3.58
C THR A 34 7.78 -2.34 3.74
N ALA A 35 7.26 -3.55 3.54
CA ALA A 35 5.86 -3.83 3.83
C ALA A 35 5.56 -3.55 5.31
N PRO A 36 4.47 -2.86 5.64
CA PRO A 36 4.13 -2.54 7.01
C PRO A 36 3.77 -3.80 7.82
N ALA A 37 3.96 -3.73 9.14
CA ALA A 37 3.44 -4.76 10.04
C ALA A 37 1.92 -4.77 9.99
N VAL A 38 1.33 -5.96 10.05
CA VAL A 38 -0.11 -6.14 10.22
C VAL A 38 -0.41 -6.35 11.69
N ILE A 39 -1.25 -5.48 12.23
CA ILE A 39 -1.66 -5.50 13.64
C ILE A 39 -3.15 -5.84 13.69
N GLU A 40 -3.49 -6.88 14.42
CA GLU A 40 -4.87 -7.24 14.71
C GLU A 40 -5.26 -6.83 16.12
N THR A 41 -6.49 -6.41 16.27
CA THR A 41 -7.07 -6.08 17.58
C THR A 41 -7.96 -7.24 18.01
N LEU A 42 -7.54 -7.91 19.09
CA LEU A 42 -8.22 -9.07 19.65
C LEU A 42 -8.98 -8.67 20.92
N ARG A 43 -10.16 -9.25 21.08
CA ARG A 43 -10.88 -9.23 22.36
C ARG A 43 -10.60 -10.55 23.09
N VAL A 44 -9.88 -10.46 24.20
CA VAL A 44 -9.52 -11.63 25.01
C VAL A 44 -10.19 -11.57 26.38
N GLN A 45 -10.55 -12.72 26.90
CA GLN A 45 -11.08 -12.85 28.26
C GLN A 45 -9.90 -13.07 29.19
N GLU A 46 -9.68 -12.12 30.11
CA GLU A 46 -8.70 -12.26 31.18
C GLU A 46 -9.39 -12.66 32.48
N LEU A 47 -8.79 -13.61 33.19
CA LEU A 47 -9.28 -14.00 34.50
C LEU A 47 -9.13 -12.81 35.47
N GLU A 48 -10.25 -12.30 35.96
CA GLU A 48 -10.28 -11.24 36.96
C GLU A 48 -10.23 -11.79 38.39
N SER A 49 -10.97 -12.85 38.67
CA SER A 49 -10.86 -13.57 39.91
C SER A 49 -11.04 -15.06 39.68
N ALA A 50 -10.21 -15.86 40.37
CA ALA A 50 -10.31 -17.32 40.33
C ALA A 50 -11.55 -17.83 41.09
N ALA A 51 -12.05 -18.98 40.66
CA ALA A 51 -13.11 -19.67 41.40
C ALA A 51 -12.62 -20.04 42.82
N VAL A 52 -13.45 -19.82 43.79
CA VAL A 52 -13.23 -20.28 45.18
C VAL A 52 -13.95 -21.57 45.40
N ARG A 53 -13.26 -22.53 46.01
CA ARG A 53 -13.82 -23.85 46.36
C ARG A 53 -13.77 -24.06 47.89
N ASP A 54 -14.72 -24.78 48.39
CA ASP A 54 -14.71 -25.21 49.79
C ASP A 54 -13.86 -26.48 50.03
N ALA A 55 -13.82 -26.96 51.27
CA ALA A 55 -13.06 -28.15 51.65
C ALA A 55 -13.54 -29.46 50.96
N SER A 56 -14.78 -29.47 50.46
CA SER A 56 -15.34 -30.58 49.68
C SER A 56 -15.03 -30.49 48.18
N GLY A 57 -14.43 -29.38 47.71
CA GLY A 57 -14.16 -29.13 46.32
C GLY A 57 -15.30 -28.43 45.56
N ALA A 58 -16.42 -28.13 46.21
CA ALA A 58 -17.54 -27.46 45.59
C ALA A 58 -17.21 -25.96 45.35
N VAL A 59 -17.62 -25.43 44.18
CA VAL A 59 -17.40 -24.03 43.83
C VAL A 59 -18.34 -23.15 44.64
N THR A 60 -17.81 -22.37 45.57
CA THR A 60 -18.54 -21.39 46.39
C THR A 60 -18.63 -20.03 45.77
N ARG A 61 -17.67 -19.68 44.91
CA ARG A 61 -17.68 -18.47 44.08
C ARG A 61 -17.13 -18.80 42.69
N PRO A 62 -17.87 -18.56 41.62
CA PRO A 62 -17.36 -18.81 40.27
C PRO A 62 -16.21 -17.85 39.91
N ALA A 63 -15.37 -18.24 38.96
CA ALA A 63 -14.40 -17.37 38.35
C ALA A 63 -15.10 -16.22 37.62
N THR A 64 -14.52 -15.03 37.68
CA THR A 64 -14.97 -13.88 36.91
C THR A 64 -13.92 -13.52 35.86
N PHE A 65 -14.39 -13.08 34.72
CA PHE A 65 -13.57 -12.70 33.59
C PHE A 65 -13.93 -11.29 33.15
N ARG A 66 -12.91 -10.54 32.70
CA ARG A 66 -13.12 -9.25 32.04
C ARG A 66 -12.67 -9.33 30.59
N THR A 67 -13.35 -8.60 29.73
CA THR A 67 -12.95 -8.47 28.35
C THR A 67 -11.93 -7.34 28.24
N VAL A 68 -10.74 -7.64 27.72
CA VAL A 68 -9.71 -6.66 27.41
C VAL A 68 -9.40 -6.67 25.91
N ILE A 69 -8.99 -5.52 25.42
CA ILE A 69 -8.55 -5.35 24.04
C ILE A 69 -7.03 -5.45 24.03
N ARG A 70 -6.51 -6.37 23.21
CA ARG A 70 -5.07 -6.53 22.98
C ARG A 70 -4.77 -6.35 21.50
N GLN A 71 -3.66 -5.67 21.20
CA GLN A 71 -3.10 -5.61 19.86
C GLN A 71 -2.00 -6.67 19.74
N GLN A 72 -2.05 -7.42 18.65
CA GLN A 72 -1.05 -8.43 18.33
C GLN A 72 -0.52 -8.18 16.93
N ILE A 73 0.81 -8.21 16.76
CA ILE A 73 1.43 -8.20 15.44
C ILE A 73 1.27 -9.61 14.87
N VAL A 74 0.50 -9.73 13.80
CA VAL A 74 0.26 -11.01 13.10
C VAL A 74 1.21 -11.20 11.92
N ARG A 75 1.79 -10.11 11.43
CA ARG A 75 2.85 -10.13 10.44
C ARG A 75 3.82 -9.01 10.72
N GLU A 76 5.10 -9.35 10.87
CA GLU A 76 6.19 -8.39 11.04
C GLU A 76 6.45 -7.58 9.75
N ARG A 77 7.11 -6.44 9.91
CA ARG A 77 7.64 -5.68 8.78
C ARG A 77 8.62 -6.54 7.99
N ALA A 78 8.53 -6.49 6.67
CA ALA A 78 9.41 -7.25 5.80
C ALA A 78 9.89 -6.39 4.61
N PRO A 79 11.17 -6.51 4.21
CA PRO A 79 11.64 -5.86 3.00
C PRO A 79 10.93 -6.48 1.79
N ILE A 80 10.49 -5.61 0.87
CA ILE A 80 9.87 -6.00 -0.39
C ILE A 80 10.61 -5.36 -1.55
N ARG A 81 10.70 -6.07 -2.67
CA ARG A 81 11.27 -5.57 -3.90
C ARG A 81 10.35 -5.93 -5.06
N PHE A 82 10.01 -4.95 -5.89
CA PHE A 82 9.13 -5.15 -7.03
C PHE A 82 9.47 -4.18 -8.16
N GLU A 83 9.07 -4.52 -9.38
CA GLU A 83 9.20 -3.63 -10.53
C GLU A 83 8.17 -2.51 -10.41
N THR A 84 8.62 -1.27 -10.59
CA THR A 84 7.81 -0.06 -10.41
C THR A 84 7.85 0.81 -11.66
N VAL A 85 6.92 1.74 -11.74
CA VAL A 85 6.96 2.81 -12.75
C VAL A 85 8.19 3.68 -12.49
N CYS A 86 8.97 3.96 -13.53
CA CYS A 86 10.17 4.76 -13.40
C CYS A 86 9.87 6.22 -13.03
N PRO A 87 10.71 6.88 -12.20
CA PRO A 87 10.47 8.23 -11.72
C PRO A 87 10.19 9.26 -12.81
N GLN A 88 10.88 9.18 -13.94
CA GLN A 88 10.70 10.07 -15.08
C GLN A 88 9.32 9.95 -15.75
N ASN A 89 8.60 8.86 -15.52
CA ASN A 89 7.28 8.63 -16.09
C ASN A 89 6.15 9.22 -15.25
N TYR A 90 6.43 9.71 -14.04
CA TYR A 90 5.43 10.39 -13.19
C TYR A 90 5.20 11.83 -13.65
N THR A 91 4.76 11.97 -14.91
CA THR A 91 4.29 13.27 -15.43
C THR A 91 2.95 13.64 -14.81
N ARG A 92 2.58 14.93 -14.86
CA ARG A 92 1.26 15.38 -14.38
C ARG A 92 0.11 14.65 -15.05
N ASP A 93 0.22 14.40 -16.35
CA ASP A 93 -0.81 13.68 -17.12
C ASP A 93 -0.90 12.22 -16.71
N PHE A 94 0.24 11.57 -16.47
CA PHE A 94 0.28 10.20 -15.95
C PHE A 94 -0.39 10.13 -14.57
N VAL A 95 -0.02 11.01 -13.64
CA VAL A 95 -0.60 11.03 -12.29
C VAL A 95 -2.09 11.36 -12.33
N ALA A 96 -2.53 12.30 -13.17
CA ALA A 96 -3.95 12.59 -13.34
C ALA A 96 -4.73 11.37 -13.89
N THR A 97 -4.11 10.61 -14.80
CA THR A 97 -4.69 9.36 -15.32
C THR A 97 -4.78 8.28 -14.24
N LEU A 98 -3.74 8.15 -13.42
CA LEU A 98 -3.73 7.27 -12.25
C LEU A 98 -4.84 7.63 -11.25
N GLN A 99 -4.98 8.92 -10.92
CA GLN A 99 -6.04 9.42 -10.03
C GLN A 99 -7.43 9.09 -10.57
N ARG A 100 -7.68 9.27 -11.88
CA ARG A 100 -8.95 8.88 -12.53
C ARG A 100 -9.19 7.38 -12.44
N ALA A 101 -8.17 6.56 -12.74
CA ALA A 101 -8.28 5.11 -12.70
C ALA A 101 -8.60 4.59 -11.29
N LEU A 102 -8.01 5.19 -10.26
CA LEU A 102 -8.30 4.88 -8.86
C LEU A 102 -9.69 5.38 -8.42
N THR A 103 -10.11 6.56 -8.93
CA THR A 103 -11.45 7.12 -8.64
C THR A 103 -12.55 6.21 -9.17
N VAL A 104 -12.44 5.76 -10.42
CA VAL A 104 -13.43 4.87 -11.05
C VAL A 104 -13.57 3.55 -10.29
N ARG A 105 -12.51 3.11 -9.62
CA ARG A 105 -12.49 1.88 -8.80
C ARG A 105 -12.86 2.10 -7.33
N GLY A 106 -13.13 3.35 -6.93
CA GLY A 106 -13.57 3.71 -5.57
C GLY A 106 -12.44 3.83 -4.54
N PHE A 107 -11.16 3.86 -4.98
CA PHE A 107 -10.00 3.97 -4.08
C PHE A 107 -9.50 5.41 -3.88
N TYR A 108 -9.94 6.34 -4.71
CA TYR A 108 -9.53 7.75 -4.63
C TYR A 108 -10.74 8.68 -4.72
N ALA A 109 -10.83 9.60 -3.77
CA ALA A 109 -11.89 10.61 -3.71
C ALA A 109 -11.36 12.06 -3.74
N GLY A 110 -10.07 12.23 -4.04
CA GLY A 110 -9.42 13.54 -4.10
C GLY A 110 -9.59 14.23 -5.47
N PRO A 111 -9.06 15.45 -5.60
CA PRO A 111 -9.07 16.19 -6.86
C PRO A 111 -8.10 15.55 -7.87
N ILE A 112 -8.51 15.52 -9.14
CA ILE A 112 -7.66 15.05 -10.23
C ILE A 112 -6.77 16.21 -10.67
N ASN A 113 -5.65 16.38 -9.97
CA ASN A 113 -4.74 17.52 -10.12
C ASN A 113 -3.38 17.16 -10.73
N GLY A 114 -3.10 15.87 -10.92
CA GLY A 114 -1.83 15.37 -11.43
C GLY A 114 -0.67 15.52 -10.45
N ASN A 115 -0.93 15.70 -9.15
CA ASN A 115 0.08 15.72 -8.11
C ASN A 115 0.11 14.38 -7.40
N LEU A 116 1.30 13.83 -7.22
CA LEU A 116 1.50 12.60 -6.45
C LEU A 116 1.61 12.96 -4.96
N ASP A 117 0.49 13.30 -4.38
CA ASP A 117 0.35 13.72 -2.99
C ASP A 117 0.07 12.52 -2.04
N ALA A 118 0.02 12.79 -0.76
CA ALA A 118 -0.22 11.76 0.26
C ALA A 118 -1.56 11.04 0.08
N MET A 119 -2.58 11.72 -0.45
CA MET A 119 -3.88 11.12 -0.72
C MET A 119 -3.81 10.14 -1.88
N THR A 120 -3.10 10.50 -2.95
CA THR A 120 -2.84 9.62 -4.09
C THR A 120 -1.98 8.42 -3.68
N ALA A 121 -0.94 8.64 -2.87
CA ALA A 121 -0.08 7.59 -2.33
C ALA A 121 -0.86 6.60 -1.46
N THR A 122 -1.75 7.08 -0.60
CA THR A 122 -2.63 6.24 0.21
C THR A 122 -3.57 5.42 -0.67
N ALA A 123 -4.14 5.99 -1.72
CA ALA A 123 -5.02 5.28 -2.64
C ALA A 123 -4.28 4.15 -3.39
N ILE A 124 -3.02 4.39 -3.80
CA ILE A 124 -2.15 3.36 -4.37
C ILE A 124 -1.96 2.22 -3.38
N LEU A 125 -1.57 2.52 -2.14
CA LEU A 125 -1.35 1.53 -1.08
C LEU A 125 -2.60 0.68 -0.84
N VAL A 126 -3.77 1.32 -0.69
CA VAL A 126 -5.03 0.60 -0.42
C VAL A 126 -5.40 -0.31 -1.59
N PHE A 127 -5.26 0.16 -2.83
CA PHE A 127 -5.51 -0.66 -4.01
C PHE A 127 -4.52 -1.84 -4.09
N GLN A 128 -3.23 -1.60 -3.85
CA GLN A 128 -2.19 -2.62 -3.94
C GLN A 128 -2.27 -3.67 -2.83
N ARG A 129 -2.88 -3.37 -1.67
CA ARG A 129 -3.13 -4.38 -0.63
C ARG A 129 -3.98 -5.55 -1.10
N GLU A 130 -4.84 -5.33 -2.08
CA GLU A 130 -5.70 -6.38 -2.63
C GLU A 130 -5.04 -7.15 -3.78
N THR A 131 -4.13 -6.52 -4.53
CA THR A 131 -3.69 -7.04 -5.83
C THR A 131 -2.17 -7.02 -6.06
N GLY A 132 -1.40 -6.45 -5.13
CA GLY A 132 0.03 -6.23 -5.35
C GLY A 132 0.84 -6.06 -4.07
N PRO A 133 1.98 -5.38 -4.14
CA PRO A 133 2.82 -5.11 -2.98
C PRO A 133 2.20 -4.05 -2.07
N GLU A 134 2.32 -4.23 -0.76
CA GLU A 134 1.90 -3.22 0.23
C GLU A 134 2.90 -2.05 0.28
N SER A 135 2.81 -1.17 -0.68
CA SER A 135 3.67 0.00 -0.85
C SER A 135 2.87 1.20 -1.37
N VAL A 136 3.36 2.39 -1.07
CA VAL A 136 2.88 3.64 -1.66
C VAL A 136 3.48 3.88 -3.06
N LEU A 137 4.54 3.15 -3.42
CA LEU A 137 5.15 3.17 -4.73
C LEU A 137 4.34 2.30 -5.69
N LEU A 138 4.00 2.85 -6.85
CA LEU A 138 3.15 2.16 -7.81
C LEU A 138 3.91 1.03 -8.51
N ALA A 139 3.53 -0.21 -8.25
CA ALA A 139 4.05 -1.36 -8.98
C ALA A 139 3.67 -1.29 -10.46
N LEU A 140 4.58 -1.71 -11.34
CA LEU A 140 4.34 -1.72 -12.79
C LEU A 140 3.16 -2.63 -13.13
N GLU A 141 3.03 -3.76 -12.46
CA GLU A 141 1.90 -4.67 -12.63
C GLU A 141 0.58 -4.03 -12.23
N THR A 142 0.57 -3.28 -11.12
CA THR A 142 -0.61 -2.50 -10.70
C THR A 142 -0.99 -1.44 -11.74
N ALA A 143 0.01 -0.76 -12.33
CA ALA A 143 -0.24 0.20 -13.40
C ALA A 143 -0.84 -0.45 -14.66
N ARG A 144 -0.44 -1.69 -14.97
CA ARG A 144 -1.03 -2.51 -16.03
C ARG A 144 -2.48 -2.89 -15.71
N GLN A 145 -2.76 -3.35 -14.50
CA GLN A 145 -4.12 -3.69 -14.04
C GLN A 145 -5.06 -2.48 -14.06
N LEU A 146 -4.53 -1.29 -13.75
CA LEU A 146 -5.25 -0.03 -13.86
C LEU A 146 -5.47 0.41 -15.31
N GLY A 147 -4.77 -0.19 -16.28
CA GLY A 147 -4.85 0.13 -17.70
C GLY A 147 -4.16 1.44 -18.08
N ILE A 148 -3.25 1.93 -17.25
CA ILE A 148 -2.53 3.19 -17.46
C ILE A 148 -1.15 3.00 -18.11
N VAL A 149 -0.67 1.76 -18.16
CA VAL A 149 0.56 1.34 -18.85
C VAL A 149 0.19 0.20 -19.81
N ALA A 150 0.78 0.22 -21.01
CA ALA A 150 0.55 -0.83 -22.00
C ALA A 150 1.04 -2.20 -21.48
N LEU A 151 0.29 -3.24 -21.79
CA LEU A 151 0.73 -4.63 -21.63
C LEU A 151 1.76 -4.94 -22.71
N ASP A 152 2.91 -5.48 -22.34
CA ASP A 152 3.86 -6.02 -23.29
C ASP A 152 3.27 -7.24 -23.99
N ARG A 153 3.38 -7.28 -25.34
CA ARG A 153 2.86 -8.40 -26.14
C ARG A 153 3.41 -9.76 -25.71
N GLU A 154 4.66 -9.79 -25.21
CA GLU A 154 5.28 -11.03 -24.72
C GLU A 154 4.63 -11.57 -23.42
N ALA A 155 3.93 -10.73 -22.66
CA ALA A 155 3.19 -11.16 -21.49
C ALA A 155 1.86 -11.84 -21.84
N LEU A 156 1.30 -11.53 -23.01
CA LEU A 156 0.03 -12.09 -23.48
C LEU A 156 0.19 -13.50 -24.09
N ASP A 157 1.40 -13.85 -24.59
CA ASP A 157 1.67 -15.14 -25.20
C ASP A 157 2.05 -16.26 -24.22
N LYS A 158 2.12 -15.95 -22.91
CA LYS A 158 2.49 -16.89 -21.82
C LYS A 158 1.32 -17.30 -20.92
N GLY A 159 0.09 -17.01 -21.33
CA GLY A 159 -1.13 -17.36 -20.58
C GLY A 159 -1.79 -18.66 -21.06
#